data_0ad07d2649a9500e449f868dbab3af5a
#
_entry.id   0ad07d2649a9500e449f868dbab3af5a
#
_cell.length_a   1.000
_cell.length_b   1.000
_cell.length_c   1.000
_cell.angle_alpha   90.00
_cell.angle_beta   90.00
_cell.angle_gamma   90.00
#
_symmetry.space_group_name_H-M   'P 1'
#
loop_
_entity.id
_entity.type
_entity.pdbx_description
1 polymer ?
#
loop_
_entity_poly.entity_id
_entity_poly.type
_entity_poly.pdbx_seq_one_letter_code
_entity_poly.pdbx_strand_id
1 'polypeptide(L)'
;MRYVPTGIPTSDLHIVWEKAWPLLQKAIDRFPDTPNRLDEGMVLKALMRKQMQLWLTWDVDENRPVGAVITEITAHEKFPGKVFLVGVLLGGEKFREWIDDLWTVIKAWGLEAGCTHMYGSGRKGWLRWFGMVECGTAEDTGLPVYVRTLKR
;
A
#
# COMPACT_ATOMS: atom_id res chain seq x y z
N MET A 1 5.40 -14.77 17.55
CA MET A 1 5.40 -14.11 16.23
C MET A 1 6.25 -12.85 16.31
N ARG A 2 7.25 -12.75 15.47
CA ARG A 2 8.16 -11.59 15.46
C ARG A 2 7.56 -10.38 14.75
N TYR A 3 6.92 -10.60 13.63
CA TYR A 3 6.34 -9.54 12.80
C TYR A 3 4.83 -9.51 12.96
N VAL A 4 4.30 -8.36 13.36
CA VAL A 4 2.86 -8.19 13.59
C VAL A 4 2.29 -7.20 12.59
N PRO A 5 1.45 -7.65 11.65
CA PRO A 5 0.77 -6.75 10.71
C PRO A 5 -0.33 -5.97 11.43
N THR A 6 -0.37 -4.66 11.23
CA THR A 6 -1.30 -3.79 11.94
C THR A 6 -1.82 -2.68 11.02
N GLY A 7 -3.15 -2.55 10.95
CA GLY A 7 -3.78 -1.37 10.37
C GLY A 7 -3.78 -0.24 11.39
N ILE A 8 -3.41 0.97 10.98
CA ILE A 8 -3.26 2.09 11.89
C ILE A 8 -4.48 3.00 11.79
N PRO A 9 -5.30 3.11 12.85
CA PRO A 9 -6.41 4.05 12.86
C PRO A 9 -5.92 5.50 12.77
N THR A 10 -6.74 6.38 12.21
CA THR A 10 -6.41 7.80 12.10
C THR A 10 -6.03 8.42 13.45
N SER A 11 -6.69 7.98 14.52
CA SER A 11 -6.41 8.47 15.88
C SER A 11 -5.02 8.13 16.39
N ASP A 12 -4.36 7.12 15.83
CA ASP A 12 -3.04 6.65 16.27
C ASP A 12 -1.90 7.11 15.35
N LEU A 13 -2.20 7.84 14.27
CA LEU A 13 -1.18 8.31 13.32
C LEU A 13 -0.07 9.11 14.03
N HIS A 14 -0.44 10.00 14.93
CA HIS A 14 0.54 10.84 15.64
C HIS A 14 1.52 10.03 16.49
N ILE A 15 1.15 8.82 16.89
CA ILE A 15 2.00 7.94 17.70
C ILE A 15 3.09 7.28 16.85
N VAL A 16 2.75 6.89 15.61
CA VAL A 16 3.63 6.05 14.78
C VAL A 16 4.28 6.80 13.61
N TRP A 17 3.80 8.00 13.29
CA TRP A 17 4.16 8.68 12.05
C TRP A 17 5.68 8.94 11.91
N GLU A 18 6.33 9.36 12.96
CA GLU A 18 7.76 9.64 12.94
C GLU A 18 8.58 8.42 12.54
N LYS A 19 8.15 7.24 12.95
CA LYS A 19 8.81 5.98 12.61
C LYS A 19 8.35 5.39 11.28
N ALA A 20 7.12 5.65 10.90
CA ALA A 20 6.54 5.12 9.66
C ALA A 20 6.99 5.91 8.43
N TRP A 21 7.08 7.23 8.53
CA TRP A 21 7.37 8.06 7.38
C TRP A 21 8.70 7.75 6.69
N PRO A 22 9.83 7.51 7.39
CA PRO A 22 11.09 7.16 6.72
C PRO A 22 10.97 5.93 5.83
N LEU A 23 10.14 4.96 6.20
CA LEU A 23 9.91 3.76 5.38
C LEU A 23 9.14 4.11 4.11
N LEU A 24 8.14 4.97 4.23
CA LEU A 24 7.34 5.44 3.09
C LEU A 24 8.15 6.36 2.17
N GLN A 25 9.01 7.19 2.73
CA GLN A 25 9.89 8.07 1.94
C GLN A 25 10.80 7.26 1.02
N LYS A 26 11.32 6.15 1.50
CA LYS A 26 12.12 5.23 0.66
C LYS A 26 11.31 4.73 -0.55
N ALA A 27 10.03 4.45 -0.36
CA ALA A 27 9.16 4.02 -1.45
C ALA A 27 8.96 5.15 -2.46
N ILE A 28 8.72 6.37 -1.99
CA ILE A 28 8.54 7.54 -2.86
C ILE A 28 9.81 7.82 -3.67
N ASP A 29 10.99 7.71 -3.04
CA ASP A 29 12.27 7.98 -3.67
C ASP A 29 12.57 7.05 -4.86
N ARG A 30 11.87 5.92 -4.95
CA ARG A 30 12.01 4.97 -6.07
C ARG A 30 11.17 5.35 -7.29
N PHE A 31 10.20 6.25 -7.14
CA PHE A 31 9.39 6.73 -8.25
C PHE A 31 10.08 7.88 -8.97
N PRO A 32 9.80 8.05 -10.28
CA PRO A 32 10.30 9.22 -11.02
C PRO A 32 9.83 10.52 -10.36
N ASP A 33 10.67 11.55 -10.43
CA ASP A 33 10.33 12.87 -9.92
C ASP A 33 9.41 13.58 -10.93
N THR A 34 8.11 13.38 -10.75
CA THR A 34 7.05 13.95 -11.58
C THR A 34 6.28 15.01 -10.82
N PRO A 35 5.54 15.92 -11.52
CA PRO A 35 4.73 16.93 -10.83
C PRO A 35 3.68 16.35 -9.87
N ASN A 36 3.24 15.11 -10.12
CA ASN A 36 2.21 14.45 -9.30
C ASN A 36 2.79 13.52 -8.25
N ARG A 37 4.10 13.53 -8.07
CA ARG A 37 4.76 12.68 -7.07
C ARG A 37 4.29 13.04 -5.67
N LEU A 38 3.96 12.02 -4.89
CA LEU A 38 3.49 12.19 -3.52
C LEU A 38 4.59 12.74 -2.61
N ASP A 39 4.18 13.53 -1.62
CA ASP A 39 5.05 14.01 -0.54
C ASP A 39 4.40 13.72 0.81
N GLU A 40 5.14 13.98 1.89
CA GLU A 40 4.66 13.71 3.25
C GLU A 40 3.34 14.40 3.57
N GLY A 41 3.22 15.66 3.22
CA GLY A 41 2.01 16.44 3.50
C GLY A 41 0.79 15.89 2.79
N MET A 42 0.94 15.48 1.53
CA MET A 42 -0.14 14.88 0.74
C MET A 42 -0.61 13.55 1.33
N VAL A 43 0.33 12.69 1.70
CA VAL A 43 0.01 11.37 2.26
C VAL A 43 -0.66 11.53 3.62
N LEU A 44 -0.09 12.35 4.49
CA LEU A 44 -0.63 12.57 5.84
C LEU A 44 -2.05 13.15 5.78
N LYS A 45 -2.27 14.12 4.90
CA LYS A 45 -3.60 14.71 4.70
C LYS A 45 -4.62 13.67 4.23
N ALA A 46 -4.25 12.82 3.28
CA ALA A 46 -5.14 11.77 2.79
C ALA A 46 -5.46 10.75 3.88
N LEU A 47 -4.50 10.40 4.71
CA LEU A 47 -4.71 9.51 5.87
C LEU A 47 -5.63 10.15 6.90
N MET A 48 -5.43 11.42 7.22
CA MET A 48 -6.27 12.16 8.16
C MET A 48 -7.71 12.27 7.68
N ARG A 49 -7.92 12.36 6.37
CA ARG A 49 -9.25 12.41 5.75
C ARG A 49 -9.85 11.03 5.49
N LYS A 50 -9.14 9.96 5.87
CA LYS A 50 -9.55 8.57 5.65
C LYS A 50 -9.71 8.20 4.16
N GLN A 51 -9.02 8.93 3.29
CA GLN A 51 -8.96 8.63 1.86
C GLN A 51 -7.92 7.56 1.55
N MET A 52 -6.95 7.40 2.43
CA MET A 52 -5.91 6.37 2.37
C MET A 52 -5.83 5.65 3.71
N GLN A 53 -5.20 4.47 3.70
CA GLN A 53 -5.00 3.65 4.89
C GLN A 53 -3.51 3.37 5.07
N LEU A 54 -3.06 3.42 6.31
CA LEU A 54 -1.70 3.07 6.70
C LEU A 54 -1.67 1.70 7.35
N TRP A 55 -0.76 0.86 6.87
CA TRP A 55 -0.50 -0.46 7.42
C TRP A 55 0.97 -0.55 7.80
N LEU A 56 1.25 -1.10 8.97
CA LEU A 56 2.61 -1.30 9.44
C LEU A 56 2.85 -2.77 9.76
N THR A 57 4.06 -3.23 9.50
CA THR A 57 4.56 -4.46 10.09
C THR A 57 5.50 -4.08 11.22
N TRP A 58 5.12 -4.46 12.42
CA TRP A 58 5.87 -4.18 13.63
C TRP A 58 6.80 -5.34 13.95
N ASP A 59 8.09 -5.05 14.12
CA ASP A 59 9.06 -6.03 14.62
C ASP A 59 9.08 -5.94 16.14
N VAL A 60 8.51 -6.95 16.80
CA VAL A 60 8.38 -6.94 18.26
C VAL A 60 9.72 -7.12 18.97
N ASP A 61 10.69 -7.78 18.32
CA ASP A 61 12.03 -7.98 18.89
C ASP A 61 12.80 -6.66 18.92
N GLU A 62 12.70 -5.87 17.86
CA GLU A 62 13.36 -4.56 17.76
C GLU A 62 12.48 -3.41 18.24
N ASN A 63 11.21 -3.68 18.52
CA ASN A 63 10.23 -2.70 18.98
C ASN A 63 10.13 -1.49 18.05
N ARG A 64 10.03 -1.75 16.74
CA ARG A 64 9.89 -0.72 15.72
C ARG A 64 9.18 -1.26 14.48
N PRO A 65 8.58 -0.41 13.65
CA PRO A 65 8.06 -0.85 12.36
C PRO A 65 9.23 -1.12 11.40
N VAL A 66 9.11 -2.20 10.61
CA VAL A 66 10.07 -2.57 9.57
C VAL A 66 9.47 -2.48 8.18
N GLY A 67 8.15 -2.41 8.07
CA GLY A 67 7.45 -2.23 6.82
C GLY A 67 6.28 -1.28 6.95
N ALA A 68 6.00 -0.54 5.89
CA ALA A 68 4.88 0.38 5.80
C ALA A 68 4.23 0.30 4.43
N VAL A 69 2.91 0.25 4.41
CA VAL A 69 2.13 0.21 3.17
C VAL A 69 1.03 1.25 3.25
N ILE A 70 0.82 1.96 2.16
CA ILE A 70 -0.32 2.84 1.97
C ILE A 70 -1.24 2.19 0.94
N THR A 71 -2.52 2.09 1.28
CA THR A 71 -3.56 1.63 0.38
C THR A 71 -4.63 2.71 0.19
N GLU A 72 -5.41 2.55 -0.85
CA GLU A 72 -6.53 3.43 -1.18
C GLU A 72 -7.63 2.60 -1.82
N ILE A 73 -8.89 2.93 -1.54
CA ILE A 73 -10.02 2.27 -2.20
C ILE A 73 -10.59 3.25 -3.21
N THR A 74 -10.71 2.83 -4.48
CA THR A 74 -11.26 3.66 -5.53
C THR A 74 -12.29 2.90 -6.36
N ALA A 75 -13.27 3.64 -6.90
CA ALA A 75 -14.19 3.16 -7.92
C ALA A 75 -14.07 4.07 -9.13
N HIS A 76 -14.22 3.54 -10.32
CA HIS A 76 -14.08 4.31 -11.55
C HIS A 76 -15.30 4.12 -12.45
N GLU A 77 -15.82 5.21 -13.01
CA GLU A 77 -17.02 5.19 -13.85
C GLU A 77 -16.90 4.27 -15.07
N LYS A 78 -15.68 4.15 -15.62
CA LYS A 78 -15.42 3.28 -16.77
C LYS A 78 -15.50 1.80 -16.45
N PHE A 79 -15.51 1.44 -15.16
CA PHE A 79 -15.54 0.05 -14.71
C PHE A 79 -16.65 -0.15 -13.68
N PRO A 80 -17.92 -0.04 -14.10
CA PRO A 80 -19.04 -0.17 -13.15
C PRO A 80 -19.04 -1.53 -12.46
N GLY A 81 -19.35 -1.53 -11.17
CA GLY A 81 -19.37 -2.73 -10.35
C GLY A 81 -18.01 -3.20 -9.86
N LYS A 82 -16.93 -2.50 -10.21
CA LYS A 82 -15.59 -2.82 -9.75
C LYS A 82 -15.12 -1.80 -8.72
N VAL A 83 -14.59 -2.29 -7.60
CA VAL A 83 -14.00 -1.48 -6.54
C VAL A 83 -12.55 -1.94 -6.36
N PHE A 84 -11.63 -1.01 -6.50
CA PHE A 84 -10.21 -1.31 -6.50
C PHE A 84 -9.56 -1.02 -5.15
N LEU A 85 -8.85 -2.00 -4.65
CA LEU A 85 -7.89 -1.83 -3.54
C LEU A 85 -6.55 -1.48 -4.17
N VAL A 86 -6.14 -0.24 -4.05
CA VAL A 86 -4.92 0.27 -4.71
C VAL A 86 -3.75 0.22 -3.74
N GLY A 87 -2.66 -0.43 -4.16
CA GLY A 87 -1.38 -0.33 -3.47
C GLY A 87 -0.70 0.95 -3.93
N VAL A 88 -0.65 1.94 -3.05
CA VAL A 88 -0.10 3.27 -3.36
C VAL A 88 1.41 3.33 -3.11
N LEU A 89 1.82 2.96 -1.91
CA LEU A 89 3.22 2.94 -1.50
C LEU A 89 3.51 1.67 -0.70
N LEU A 90 4.71 1.15 -0.84
CA LEU A 90 5.19 0.03 -0.04
C LEU A 90 6.69 0.21 0.19
N GLY A 91 7.08 0.34 1.44
CA GLY A 91 8.46 0.54 1.82
C GLY A 91 8.85 -0.25 3.06
N GLY A 92 10.15 -0.39 3.27
CA GLY A 92 10.66 -1.04 4.46
C GLY A 92 11.83 -1.96 4.18
N GLU A 93 12.20 -2.71 5.21
CA GLU A 93 13.30 -3.65 5.23
C GLU A 93 12.78 -5.08 5.34
N LYS A 94 13.56 -6.06 4.89
CA LYS A 94 13.25 -7.48 5.06
C LYS A 94 11.85 -7.86 4.54
N PHE A 95 11.48 -7.29 3.42
CA PHE A 95 10.18 -7.44 2.80
C PHE A 95 9.67 -8.89 2.74
N ARG A 96 10.53 -9.83 2.32
CA ARG A 96 10.13 -11.23 2.16
C ARG A 96 9.72 -11.91 3.46
N GLU A 97 10.17 -11.39 4.59
CA GLU A 97 9.89 -12.00 5.89
C GLU A 97 8.50 -11.65 6.43
N TRP A 98 7.90 -10.55 5.97
CA TRP A 98 6.65 -10.06 6.54
C TRP A 98 5.53 -9.80 5.56
N ILE A 99 5.81 -9.76 4.26
CA ILE A 99 4.79 -9.31 3.28
C ILE A 99 3.58 -10.24 3.18
N ASP A 100 3.78 -11.54 3.27
CA ASP A 100 2.67 -12.49 3.14
C ASP A 100 1.65 -12.32 4.25
N ASP A 101 2.09 -12.16 5.48
CA ASP A 101 1.21 -11.95 6.63
C ASP A 101 0.49 -10.61 6.53
N LEU A 102 1.20 -9.55 6.16
CA LEU A 102 0.58 -8.23 6.00
C LEU A 102 -0.42 -8.24 4.85
N TRP A 103 -0.06 -8.85 3.73
CA TRP A 103 -0.97 -8.96 2.59
C TRP A 103 -2.25 -9.71 2.95
N THR A 104 -2.15 -10.77 3.73
CA THR A 104 -3.32 -11.52 4.20
C THR A 104 -4.29 -10.61 4.97
N VAL A 105 -3.77 -9.76 5.84
CA VAL A 105 -4.57 -8.81 6.61
C VAL A 105 -5.20 -7.75 5.71
N ILE A 106 -4.42 -7.16 4.82
CA ILE A 106 -4.90 -6.11 3.90
C ILE A 106 -5.97 -6.67 2.97
N LYS A 107 -5.74 -7.85 2.42
CA LYS A 107 -6.70 -8.51 1.52
C LYS A 107 -8.03 -8.79 2.23
N ALA A 108 -7.99 -9.32 3.43
CA ALA A 108 -9.20 -9.60 4.21
C ALA A 108 -9.97 -8.31 4.48
N TRP A 109 -9.28 -7.25 4.86
CA TRP A 109 -9.90 -5.94 5.08
C TRP A 109 -10.51 -5.39 3.80
N GLY A 110 -9.79 -5.47 2.67
CA GLY A 110 -10.30 -5.00 1.39
C GLY A 110 -11.57 -5.72 0.95
N LEU A 111 -11.61 -7.05 1.10
CA LEU A 111 -12.80 -7.84 0.80
C LEU A 111 -13.98 -7.43 1.69
N GLU A 112 -13.76 -7.22 2.98
CA GLU A 112 -14.78 -6.73 3.91
C GLU A 112 -15.30 -5.35 3.51
N ALA A 113 -14.41 -4.49 2.98
CA ALA A 113 -14.78 -3.15 2.52
C ALA A 113 -15.46 -3.14 1.14
N GLY A 114 -15.64 -4.31 0.52
CA GLY A 114 -16.32 -4.44 -0.77
C GLY A 114 -15.41 -4.36 -1.99
N CYS A 115 -14.10 -4.43 -1.82
CA CYS A 115 -13.17 -4.41 -2.95
C CYS A 115 -13.28 -5.70 -3.78
N THR A 116 -13.27 -5.54 -5.10
CA THR A 116 -13.37 -6.65 -6.06
C THR A 116 -12.03 -6.95 -6.73
N HIS A 117 -11.15 -5.97 -6.82
CA HIS A 117 -9.86 -6.07 -7.51
C HIS A 117 -8.76 -5.39 -6.71
N MET A 118 -7.55 -5.89 -6.87
CA MET A 118 -6.35 -5.21 -6.44
C MET A 118 -5.70 -4.56 -7.66
N TYR A 119 -5.15 -3.36 -7.47
CA TYR A 119 -4.52 -2.58 -8.50
C TYR A 119 -3.25 -1.92 -7.95
N GLY A 120 -2.23 -1.81 -8.77
CA GLY A 120 -1.01 -1.13 -8.36
C GLY A 120 -0.12 -0.82 -9.54
N SER A 121 0.85 0.06 -9.32
CA SER A 121 1.87 0.41 -10.28
C SER A 121 3.22 0.34 -9.60
N GLY A 122 4.25 -0.14 -10.31
CA GLY A 122 5.57 -0.24 -9.75
C GLY A 122 6.44 -1.29 -10.44
N ARG A 123 7.34 -1.88 -9.67
CA ARG A 123 8.32 -2.83 -10.20
C ARG A 123 7.70 -4.17 -10.58
N LYS A 124 8.26 -4.82 -11.59
CA LYS A 124 7.79 -6.13 -12.07
C LYS A 124 7.81 -7.25 -11.00
N GLY A 125 8.63 -7.12 -9.96
CA GLY A 125 8.65 -8.09 -8.86
C GLY A 125 7.31 -8.27 -8.16
N TRP A 126 6.45 -7.28 -8.20
CA TRP A 126 5.11 -7.32 -7.61
C TRP A 126 4.20 -8.37 -8.23
N LEU A 127 4.40 -8.68 -9.52
CA LEU A 127 3.65 -9.73 -10.21
C LEU A 127 3.79 -11.08 -9.50
N ARG A 128 5.00 -11.40 -9.09
CA ARG A 128 5.29 -12.69 -8.44
C ARG A 128 4.68 -12.78 -7.05
N TRP A 129 4.79 -11.71 -6.26
CA TRP A 129 4.34 -11.72 -4.87
C TRP A 129 2.84 -11.72 -4.72
N PHE A 130 2.16 -10.94 -5.57
CA PHE A 130 0.72 -10.73 -5.43
C PHE A 130 -0.10 -11.46 -6.50
N GLY A 131 0.54 -12.22 -7.37
CA GLY A 131 -0.15 -12.94 -8.45
C GLY A 131 -0.90 -12.00 -9.40
N MET A 132 -0.35 -10.82 -9.62
CA MET A 132 -0.97 -9.78 -10.44
C MET A 132 -0.62 -9.96 -11.92
N VAL A 133 -1.44 -9.39 -12.79
CA VAL A 133 -1.24 -9.40 -14.23
C VAL A 133 -0.98 -7.96 -14.70
N GLU A 134 0.05 -7.79 -15.54
CA GLU A 134 0.36 -6.50 -16.14
C GLU A 134 -0.75 -6.12 -17.13
N CYS A 135 -1.33 -4.93 -16.98
CA CYS A 135 -2.45 -4.49 -17.81
C CYS A 135 -2.20 -3.16 -18.52
N GLY A 136 -1.02 -2.57 -18.39
CA GLY A 136 -0.69 -1.32 -19.05
C GLY A 136 0.50 -0.62 -18.43
N THR A 137 0.61 0.67 -18.74
CA THR A 137 1.68 1.54 -18.25
C THR A 137 1.06 2.83 -17.73
N ALA A 138 1.50 3.28 -16.56
CA ALA A 138 1.05 4.56 -15.99
C ALA A 138 1.59 5.73 -16.82
N GLU A 139 0.70 6.65 -17.18
CA GLU A 139 1.06 7.79 -18.03
C GLU A 139 2.09 8.73 -17.38
N ASP A 140 1.92 8.95 -16.06
CA ASP A 140 2.74 9.90 -15.31
C ASP A 140 4.14 9.38 -14.98
N THR A 141 4.28 8.08 -14.66
CA THR A 141 5.55 7.50 -14.22
C THR A 141 6.23 6.63 -15.26
N GLY A 142 5.50 6.14 -16.26
CA GLY A 142 6.01 5.16 -17.21
C GLY A 142 6.18 3.75 -16.62
N LEU A 143 5.77 3.53 -15.38
CA LEU A 143 5.89 2.24 -14.72
C LEU A 143 4.76 1.30 -15.10
N PRO A 144 5.00 -0.03 -15.09
CA PRO A 144 3.94 -1.01 -15.34
C PRO A 144 2.80 -0.89 -14.34
N VAL A 145 1.60 -1.17 -14.81
CA VAL A 145 0.36 -1.22 -14.01
C VAL A 145 -0.11 -2.65 -13.93
N TYR A 146 -0.51 -3.10 -12.74
CA TYR A 146 -0.90 -4.47 -12.46
C TYR A 146 -2.29 -4.55 -11.85
N VAL A 147 -3.00 -5.64 -12.14
CA VAL A 147 -4.34 -5.89 -11.60
C VAL A 147 -4.51 -7.36 -11.24
N ARG A 148 -5.35 -7.63 -10.25
CA ARG A 148 -5.76 -8.96 -9.85
C ARG A 148 -7.17 -8.91 -9.27
N THR A 149 -8.00 -9.91 -9.61
CA THR A 149 -9.30 -10.10 -8.97
C THR A 149 -9.08 -10.59 -7.53
N LEU A 150 -9.76 -9.96 -6.57
CA LEU A 150 -9.73 -10.41 -5.19
C LEU A 150 -10.79 -11.49 -4.97
N LYS A 151 -10.40 -12.58 -4.32
CA LYS A 151 -11.28 -13.70 -3.99
C LYS A 151 -11.08 -14.10 -2.55
N ARG A 152 -12.18 -14.51 -1.94
CA ARG A 152 -12.17 -15.08 -0.60
C ARG A 152 -11.51 -16.47 -0.59
#